data_0155ce3b581c44a6fde4fed897b9112f
#
_entry.id   0155ce3b581c44a6fde4fed897b9112f
#
_cell.length_a   1.000
_cell.length_b   1.000
_cell.length_c   1.000
_cell.angle_alpha   90.00
_cell.angle_beta   90.00
_cell.angle_gamma   90.00
#
_symmetry.space_group_name_H-M   'P 1'
#
loop_
_entity.id
_entity.type
_entity.pdbx_description
1 polymer ?
#
loop_
_entity_poly.entity_id
_entity_poly.type
_entity_poly.pdbx_seq_one_letter_code
_entity_poly.pdbx_strand_id
1 'polypeptide(L)'
;VNIGCYNGSFDSETPPTALVVGDNPVTNMTKIRFVNTGNLPWNNDGKTQLTTNGCSMFYDMVTWSACNVATSRVVNVSNTGKTSVDPGEVGEFDVVLSVPAATVPGNYGQQWVLVEAGAQTMGSSYHTSTYNVIA
;
A
#
# COMPACT_ATOMS: atom_id res chain seq x y z
N VAL A 1 -32.47 0.35 -3.24
CA VAL A 1 -31.40 0.47 -4.24
C VAL A 1 -30.06 0.34 -3.55
N ASN A 2 -29.30 -0.64 -3.94
CA ASN A 2 -27.96 -0.80 -3.43
C ASN A 2 -27.02 0.16 -4.11
N ILE A 3 -26.39 1.04 -3.33
CA ILE A 3 -25.37 1.94 -3.85
C ILE A 3 -24.04 1.21 -3.79
N GLY A 4 -23.33 1.14 -4.91
CA GLY A 4 -22.01 0.55 -4.97
C GLY A 4 -21.04 1.32 -4.09
N CYS A 5 -20.28 0.60 -3.29
CA CYS A 5 -19.31 1.18 -2.37
C CYS A 5 -18.01 0.39 -2.40
N TYR A 6 -16.91 1.09 -2.69
CA TYR A 6 -15.56 0.57 -2.52
C TYR A 6 -15.11 0.84 -1.10
N ASN A 7 -14.69 -0.18 -0.39
CA ASN A 7 -14.09 0.00 0.92
C ASN A 7 -13.15 -1.17 1.25
N GLY A 8 -12.24 -0.92 2.18
CA GLY A 8 -11.32 -1.93 2.65
C GLY A 8 -10.87 -1.62 4.06
N SER A 9 -10.41 -2.64 4.77
CA SER A 9 -9.79 -2.47 6.07
C SER A 9 -8.52 -3.30 6.17
N PHE A 10 -7.56 -2.80 6.93
CA PHE A 10 -6.28 -3.45 7.10
C PHE A 10 -6.45 -4.87 7.67
N ASP A 11 -5.77 -5.83 7.06
CA ASP A 11 -5.74 -7.22 7.52
C ASP A 11 -4.39 -7.56 8.14
N SER A 12 -3.33 -7.46 7.36
CA SER A 12 -1.99 -7.84 7.80
C SER A 12 -0.93 -7.23 6.90
N GLU A 13 0.31 -7.26 7.35
CA GLU A 13 1.43 -6.88 6.49
C GLU A 13 2.65 -7.77 6.74
N THR A 14 3.44 -7.93 5.69
CA THR A 14 4.77 -8.49 5.77
C THR A 14 5.72 -7.33 5.55
N PRO A 15 6.30 -6.75 6.61
CA PRO A 15 7.24 -5.66 6.47
C PRO A 15 8.55 -6.16 5.87
N PRO A 16 9.33 -5.30 5.22
CA PRO A 16 10.68 -5.67 4.83
C PRO A 16 11.52 -5.91 6.08
N THR A 17 12.60 -6.65 5.93
CA THR A 17 13.69 -6.58 6.92
C THR A 17 14.20 -5.15 6.98
N ALA A 18 15.12 -4.83 7.87
CA ALA A 18 15.60 -3.46 8.00
C ALA A 18 15.98 -2.88 6.63
N LEU A 19 15.52 -1.66 6.38
CA LEU A 19 15.87 -0.92 5.18
C LEU A 19 17.26 -0.34 5.32
N VAL A 20 18.04 -0.33 4.23
CA VAL A 20 19.40 0.20 4.25
C VAL A 20 19.44 1.52 3.50
N VAL A 21 20.11 2.50 4.09
CA VAL A 21 20.30 3.81 3.46
C VAL A 21 20.96 3.63 2.09
N GLY A 22 20.37 4.23 1.08
CA GLY A 22 20.88 4.20 -0.28
C GLY A 22 20.36 3.05 -1.15
N ASP A 23 19.58 2.13 -0.58
CA ASP A 23 18.95 1.06 -1.37
C ASP A 23 17.89 1.63 -2.30
N ASN A 24 18.06 1.40 -3.60
CA ASN A 24 17.14 1.90 -4.62
C ASN A 24 17.15 1.00 -5.87
N PRO A 25 16.15 0.15 -6.08
CA PRO A 25 15.06 -0.18 -5.16
C PRO A 25 15.51 -1.11 -4.03
N VAL A 26 14.74 -1.15 -2.97
CA VAL A 26 14.97 -2.10 -1.89
C VAL A 26 14.66 -3.51 -2.39
N THR A 27 15.54 -4.45 -2.11
CA THR A 27 15.37 -5.84 -2.55
C THR A 27 14.25 -6.55 -1.81
N ASN A 28 13.93 -6.09 -0.60
CA ASN A 28 12.83 -6.64 0.19
C ASN A 28 11.61 -5.75 0.05
N MET A 29 10.57 -6.29 -0.60
CA MET A 29 9.30 -5.58 -0.71
C MET A 29 8.48 -5.75 0.56
N THR A 30 7.74 -4.70 0.92
CA THR A 30 6.67 -4.84 1.89
C THR A 30 5.39 -5.30 1.18
N LYS A 31 4.62 -6.13 1.87
CA LYS A 31 3.33 -6.61 1.39
C LYS A 31 2.28 -6.21 2.39
N ILE A 32 1.27 -5.50 1.92
CA ILE A 32 0.19 -5.00 2.78
C ILE A 32 -1.12 -5.58 2.29
N ARG A 33 -1.87 -6.19 3.19
CA ARG A 33 -3.11 -6.89 2.86
C ARG A 33 -4.30 -6.20 3.49
N PHE A 34 -5.36 -6.10 2.71
CA PHE A 34 -6.62 -5.49 3.12
C PHE A 34 -7.78 -6.43 2.79
N VAL A 35 -8.77 -6.47 3.68
CA VAL A 35 -10.04 -7.13 3.40
C VAL A 35 -10.91 -6.16 2.61
N ASN A 36 -11.54 -6.66 1.54
CA ASN A 36 -12.55 -5.89 0.84
C ASN A 36 -13.83 -5.87 1.69
N THR A 37 -14.11 -4.73 2.31
CA THR A 37 -15.27 -4.52 3.17
C THR A 37 -16.40 -3.78 2.47
N GLY A 38 -16.19 -3.40 1.22
CA GLY A 38 -17.23 -2.81 0.39
C GLY A 38 -18.16 -3.85 -0.22
N ASN A 39 -19.00 -3.41 -1.14
CA ASN A 39 -19.90 -4.30 -1.88
C ASN A 39 -19.57 -4.38 -3.37
N LEU A 40 -18.45 -3.81 -3.76
CA LEU A 40 -17.93 -3.88 -5.13
C LEU A 40 -16.58 -4.60 -5.16
N PRO A 41 -16.29 -5.37 -6.22
CA PRO A 41 -15.02 -6.05 -6.32
C PRO A 41 -13.88 -5.09 -6.64
N TRP A 42 -12.68 -5.44 -6.19
CA TRP A 42 -11.43 -4.81 -6.65
C TRP A 42 -10.91 -5.60 -7.84
N ASN A 43 -10.83 -4.95 -8.98
CA ASN A 43 -10.39 -5.60 -10.21
C ASN A 43 -8.92 -5.31 -10.48
N ASN A 44 -8.27 -6.24 -11.18
CA ASN A 44 -6.87 -6.08 -11.58
C ASN A 44 -6.78 -5.23 -12.87
N ASP A 45 -7.32 -4.02 -12.81
CA ASP A 45 -7.39 -3.07 -13.93
C ASP A 45 -6.59 -1.78 -13.68
N GLY A 46 -5.85 -1.73 -12.58
CA GLY A 46 -5.06 -0.57 -12.20
C GLY A 46 -5.84 0.53 -11.48
N LYS A 47 -7.12 0.33 -11.21
CA LYS A 47 -7.95 1.35 -10.55
C LYS A 47 -7.94 1.23 -9.04
N THR A 48 -7.86 0.00 -8.50
CA THR A 48 -7.71 -0.19 -7.06
C THR A 48 -6.24 -0.02 -6.70
N GLN A 49 -5.95 1.01 -5.91
CA GLN A 49 -4.59 1.42 -5.64
C GLN A 49 -4.36 1.63 -4.15
N LEU A 50 -3.18 1.21 -3.69
CA LEU A 50 -2.66 1.61 -2.39
C LEU A 50 -1.84 2.88 -2.59
N THR A 51 -2.17 3.93 -1.85
CA THR A 51 -1.48 5.22 -1.95
C THR A 51 -0.98 5.68 -0.60
N THR A 52 -0.04 6.62 -0.61
CA THR A 52 0.36 7.31 0.62
C THR A 52 -0.72 8.31 1.01
N ASN A 53 -1.03 8.39 2.30
CA ASN A 53 -1.85 9.48 2.81
C ASN A 53 -0.96 10.67 3.11
N GLY A 54 -1.00 11.66 2.23
CA GLY A 54 -0.06 12.75 2.24
C GLY A 54 1.30 12.34 1.65
N CYS A 55 2.28 13.19 1.80
CA CYS A 55 3.62 12.85 1.35
C CYS A 55 4.28 11.87 2.31
N SER A 56 5.13 11.02 1.75
CA SER A 56 5.89 10.06 2.54
C SER A 56 6.79 10.75 3.56
N MET A 57 7.05 10.06 4.67
CA MET A 57 8.05 10.47 5.65
C MET A 57 9.43 10.70 5.02
N PHE A 58 9.73 10.02 3.94
CA PHE A 58 11.01 10.17 3.24
C PHE A 58 11.04 11.34 2.27
N TYR A 59 9.91 12.00 2.07
CA TYR A 59 9.79 13.08 1.10
C TYR A 59 10.79 14.20 1.38
N ASP A 60 10.87 14.64 2.63
CA ASP A 60 11.77 15.72 3.04
C ASP A 60 13.23 15.29 3.09
N MET A 61 13.47 13.99 3.00
CA MET A 61 14.80 13.44 3.10
C MET A 61 15.42 13.13 1.76
N VAL A 62 14.79 13.47 0.72
CA VAL A 62 15.12 13.27 -0.67
C VAL A 62 14.08 12.46 -1.39
N THR A 63 13.12 12.95 -1.80
CA THR A 63 12.32 12.35 -2.82
C THR A 63 12.16 10.84 -2.75
N TRP A 64 11.65 10.39 -1.74
CA TRP A 64 10.58 9.50 -1.96
C TRP A 64 9.64 10.23 -2.94
N SER A 65 9.89 10.08 -4.22
CA SER A 65 9.29 10.93 -5.24
C SER A 65 7.79 10.74 -5.35
N ALA A 66 7.25 10.02 -4.43
CA ALA A 66 5.87 9.74 -4.51
C ALA A 66 5.23 10.08 -3.20
N CYS A 67 4.74 11.26 -3.15
CA CYS A 67 3.56 11.47 -2.35
C CYS A 67 2.45 10.49 -2.78
N ASN A 68 2.65 9.79 -3.86
CA ASN A 68 1.74 8.78 -4.43
C ASN A 68 2.55 7.59 -4.90
N VAL A 69 2.89 6.69 -4.01
CA VAL A 69 3.30 5.36 -4.44
C VAL A 69 2.02 4.60 -4.70
N ALA A 70 1.66 4.48 -5.96
CA ALA A 70 0.51 3.69 -6.35
C ALA A 70 0.97 2.31 -6.76
N THR A 71 0.43 1.29 -6.16
CA THR A 71 0.53 -0.05 -6.70
C THR A 71 -0.68 -0.25 -7.59
N SER A 72 -0.44 -0.57 -8.84
CA SER A 72 -1.51 -0.66 -9.84
C SER A 72 -2.15 -2.04 -9.90
N ARG A 73 -1.70 -2.98 -9.11
CA ARG A 73 -2.19 -4.35 -9.16
C ARG A 73 -2.56 -4.85 -7.78
N VAL A 74 -3.73 -5.46 -7.72
CA VAL A 74 -4.17 -6.18 -6.55
C VAL A 74 -4.18 -7.68 -6.86
N VAL A 75 -3.70 -8.47 -5.92
CA VAL A 75 -3.71 -9.93 -6.02
C VAL A 75 -4.66 -10.46 -4.96
N ASN A 76 -5.55 -11.37 -5.38
CA ASN A 76 -6.45 -12.02 -4.43
C ASN A 76 -5.70 -13.15 -3.72
N VAL A 77 -5.49 -13.00 -2.42
CA VAL A 77 -4.81 -14.02 -1.61
C VAL A 77 -5.79 -14.93 -0.86
N SER A 78 -7.07 -14.54 -0.79
CA SER A 78 -8.11 -15.41 -0.22
C SER A 78 -8.44 -16.57 -1.14
N ASN A 79 -8.31 -16.35 -2.45
CA ASN A 79 -8.60 -17.35 -3.46
C ASN A 79 -7.58 -17.24 -4.59
N THR A 80 -6.53 -18.00 -4.50
CA THR A 80 -5.45 -18.02 -5.50
C THR A 80 -5.98 -18.40 -6.89
N GLY A 81 -5.55 -17.66 -7.88
CA GLY A 81 -6.01 -17.85 -9.26
C GLY A 81 -7.10 -16.87 -9.69
N LYS A 82 -7.72 -16.13 -8.76
CA LYS A 82 -8.64 -15.05 -9.14
C LYS A 82 -7.87 -13.75 -9.41
N THR A 83 -8.37 -13.00 -10.36
CA THR A 83 -7.81 -11.68 -10.73
C THR A 83 -8.59 -10.52 -10.11
N SER A 84 -9.60 -10.81 -9.31
CA SER A 84 -10.38 -9.80 -8.58
C SER A 84 -10.49 -10.18 -7.11
N VAL A 85 -10.73 -9.19 -6.27
CA VAL A 85 -10.94 -9.37 -4.83
C VAL A 85 -12.39 -8.98 -4.55
N ASP A 86 -13.23 -9.99 -4.33
CA ASP A 86 -14.64 -9.78 -4.06
C ASP A 86 -14.86 -9.35 -2.60
N PRO A 87 -16.03 -8.78 -2.28
CA PRO A 87 -16.37 -8.48 -0.89
C PRO A 87 -16.12 -9.67 0.05
N GLY A 88 -15.43 -9.41 1.15
CA GLY A 88 -15.04 -10.42 2.14
C GLY A 88 -13.71 -11.11 1.87
N GLU A 89 -13.14 -10.93 0.69
CA GLU A 89 -11.84 -11.52 0.33
C GLU A 89 -10.69 -10.58 0.66
N VAL A 90 -9.48 -11.14 0.76
CA VAL A 90 -8.26 -10.38 1.08
C VAL A 90 -7.47 -10.13 -0.19
N GLY A 91 -7.13 -8.87 -0.41
CA GLY A 91 -6.23 -8.45 -1.48
C GLY A 91 -4.87 -8.05 -0.93
N GLU A 92 -3.83 -8.30 -1.71
CA GLU A 92 -2.45 -7.97 -1.37
C GLU A 92 -1.89 -6.92 -2.31
N PHE A 93 -1.20 -5.96 -1.72
CA PHE A 93 -0.48 -4.91 -2.45
C PHE A 93 1.00 -5.02 -2.13
N ASP A 94 1.81 -5.19 -3.17
CA ASP A 94 3.26 -5.21 -3.06
C ASP A 94 3.79 -3.79 -3.22
N VAL A 95 4.56 -3.33 -2.25
CA VAL A 95 5.13 -1.99 -2.26
C VAL A 95 6.64 -2.08 -2.38
N VAL A 96 7.17 -1.47 -3.42
CA VAL A 96 8.62 -1.34 -3.63
C VAL A 96 9.06 -0.01 -3.05
N LEU A 97 9.98 -0.08 -2.11
CA LEU A 97 10.50 1.09 -1.41
C LEU A 97 11.88 1.45 -1.95
N SER A 98 12.21 2.73 -1.84
CA SER A 98 13.56 3.23 -2.12
C SER A 98 13.98 4.12 -0.96
N VAL A 99 15.18 3.92 -0.45
CA VAL A 99 15.69 4.71 0.67
C VAL A 99 16.79 5.63 0.14
N PRO A 100 16.57 6.94 0.09
CA PRO A 100 17.59 7.88 -0.38
C PRO A 100 18.87 7.81 0.45
N ALA A 101 20.00 8.05 -0.18
CA ALA A 101 21.31 7.99 0.46
C ALA A 101 21.46 9.00 1.61
N ALA A 102 20.71 10.09 1.56
CA ALA A 102 20.75 11.12 2.61
C ALA A 102 19.82 10.83 3.79
N THR A 103 19.10 9.70 3.78
CA THR A 103 18.17 9.35 4.86
C THR A 103 18.94 9.09 6.14
N VAL A 104 18.50 9.71 7.23
CA VAL A 104 19.07 9.48 8.55
C VAL A 104 18.53 8.14 9.09
N PRO A 105 19.39 7.23 9.56
CA PRO A 105 18.91 6.00 10.18
C PRO A 105 17.96 6.26 11.33
N GLY A 106 16.94 5.42 11.46
CA GLY A 106 15.91 5.56 12.48
C GLY A 106 14.62 4.86 12.09
N ASN A 107 13.59 5.09 12.87
CA ASN A 107 12.26 4.53 12.61
C ASN A 107 11.39 5.60 11.94
N TYR A 108 10.67 5.17 10.90
CA TYR A 108 9.79 6.05 10.13
C TYR A 108 8.41 5.41 10.01
N GLY A 109 7.38 6.24 10.14
CA GLY A 109 6.01 5.83 9.91
C GLY A 109 5.51 6.33 8.56
N GLN A 110 4.77 5.48 7.85
CA GLN A 110 4.10 5.85 6.61
C GLN A 110 2.64 5.45 6.69
N GLN A 111 1.75 6.41 6.52
CA GLN A 111 0.33 6.12 6.46
C GLN A 111 -0.09 5.82 5.02
N TRP A 112 -0.83 4.74 4.87
CA TRP A 112 -1.36 4.27 3.61
C TRP A 112 -2.88 4.37 3.59
N VAL A 113 -3.43 4.47 2.39
CA VAL A 113 -4.88 4.44 2.19
C VAL A 113 -5.18 3.82 0.83
N LEU A 114 -6.28 3.08 0.74
CA LEU A 114 -6.76 2.55 -0.53
C LEU A 114 -7.64 3.56 -1.23
N VAL A 115 -7.50 3.63 -2.54
CA VAL A 115 -8.37 4.42 -3.41
C VAL A 115 -8.83 3.58 -4.59
N GLU A 116 -10.03 3.86 -5.06
CA GLU A 116 -10.50 3.38 -6.35
C GLU A 116 -10.43 4.57 -7.31
N ALA A 117 -9.50 4.52 -8.26
CA ALA A 117 -9.25 5.65 -9.15
C ALA A 117 -10.50 6.05 -9.93
N GLY A 118 -10.81 7.34 -9.92
CA GLY A 118 -12.01 7.88 -10.55
C GLY A 118 -13.31 7.66 -9.79
N ALA A 119 -13.28 7.02 -8.63
CA ALA A 119 -14.47 6.71 -7.84
C ALA A 119 -14.40 7.27 -6.42
N GLN A 120 -13.58 6.71 -5.55
CA GLN A 120 -13.57 7.14 -4.15
C GLN A 120 -12.30 6.72 -3.39
N THR A 121 -12.05 7.42 -2.29
CA THR A 121 -11.12 6.99 -1.25
C THR A 121 -11.83 6.01 -0.32
N MET A 122 -11.17 4.92 0.03
CA MET A 122 -11.74 3.91 0.92
C MET A 122 -11.50 4.33 2.37
N GLY A 123 -12.51 4.93 2.99
CA GLY A 123 -12.36 5.62 4.27
C GLY A 123 -11.98 4.75 5.47
N SER A 124 -12.17 3.43 5.40
CA SER A 124 -11.79 2.50 6.48
C SER A 124 -10.43 1.85 6.25
N SER A 125 -9.70 2.24 5.20
CA SER A 125 -8.46 1.57 4.80
C SER A 125 -7.18 2.24 5.30
N TYR A 126 -7.27 3.26 6.13
CA TYR A 126 -6.08 3.92 6.66
C TYR A 126 -5.26 2.97 7.52
N HIS A 127 -3.98 2.90 7.24
CA HIS A 127 -3.04 2.06 7.98
C HIS A 127 -1.68 2.72 8.03
N THR A 128 -1.01 2.68 9.18
CA THR A 128 0.35 3.19 9.33
C THR A 128 1.32 2.03 9.49
N SER A 129 2.29 1.97 8.59
CA SER A 129 3.42 1.04 8.66
C SER A 129 4.63 1.74 9.26
N THR A 130 5.40 1.01 10.06
CA THR A 130 6.65 1.52 10.63
C THR A 130 7.83 0.82 9.99
N TYR A 131 8.81 1.60 9.55
CA TYR A 131 10.01 1.10 8.88
C TYR A 131 11.24 1.47 9.69
N ASN A 132 12.13 0.49 9.88
CA ASN A 132 13.42 0.71 10.50
C ASN A 132 14.48 0.88 9.41
N VAL A 133 15.14 2.04 9.39
CA VAL A 133 16.21 2.35 8.44
C VAL A 133 17.55 2.29 9.16
N ILE A 134 18.46 1.52 8.63
CA ILE A 134 19.83 1.35 9.16
C ILE A 134 20.86 1.91 8.17
N ALA A 135 22.04 2.17 8.70
CA ALA A 135 23.15 2.66 7.89
C ALA A 135 23.72 1.60 6.95
#